data_aa1c3a89f138ae41b14b603ede71eb08
#
_entry.id   aa1c3a89f138ae41b14b603ede71eb08
#
_cell.length_a   1.000
_cell.length_b   1.000
_cell.length_c   1.000
_cell.angle_alpha   90.00
_cell.angle_beta   90.00
_cell.angle_gamma   90.00
#
_symmetry.space_group_name_H-M   'P 1'
#
loop_
_entity.id
_entity.type
_entity.pdbx_description
1 polymer ?
#
loop_
_entity_poly.entity_id
_entity_poly.type
_entity_poly.pdbx_seq_one_letter_code
_entity_poly.pdbx_strand_id
1 'polypeptide(L)'
;QALTPVLALLLCFAVSFGVTFALDLPNLTLPLFLLLLIGALAYLKYGPSEKNNVNANTSGVAALLRTAEQLTPRYRNDVCFLFLDGGSDNMRGAKGFRKRYPSAKEKPVLCLDCVGSGDELLILPGKGARWNGELLDAINSSFENSERKTCYDKVDGLVHFPGDQRAFKQGVAVCAVRRVPGFGRFICPTGKDDRIDDENLELLSRGLVKLAAAYQIKK
;
A
#
# COMPACT_ATOMS: atom_id res chain seq x y z
N GLN A 1 -4.86 9.03 5.53
CA GLN A 1 -3.99 8.97 6.72
C GLN A 1 -3.50 10.37 7.16
N ALA A 2 -3.37 11.36 6.27
CA ALA A 2 -2.97 12.73 6.66
C ALA A 2 -4.10 13.52 7.35
N LEU A 3 -5.35 13.11 7.18
CA LEU A 3 -6.51 13.82 7.74
C LEU A 3 -6.71 13.53 9.24
N THR A 4 -6.35 12.36 9.71
CA THR A 4 -6.51 11.95 11.12
C THR A 4 -5.72 12.81 12.12
N PRO A 5 -4.44 13.14 11.93
CA PRO A 5 -3.72 13.99 12.87
C PRO A 5 -4.23 15.44 12.85
N VAL A 6 -4.68 15.94 11.70
CA VAL A 6 -5.27 17.29 11.62
C VAL A 6 -6.59 17.37 12.36
N LEU A 7 -7.47 16.38 12.17
CA LEU A 7 -8.73 16.28 12.90
C LEU A 7 -8.50 16.11 14.40
N ALA A 8 -7.53 15.32 14.83
CA ALA A 8 -7.17 15.14 16.23
C ALA A 8 -6.70 16.47 16.85
N LEU A 9 -5.87 17.22 16.13
CA LEU A 9 -5.38 18.54 16.57
C LEU A 9 -6.53 19.54 16.75
N LEU A 10 -7.44 19.63 15.77
CA LEU A 10 -8.60 20.51 15.83
C LEU A 10 -9.54 20.12 16.98
N LEU A 11 -9.75 18.82 17.18
CA LEU A 11 -10.59 18.31 18.28
C LEU A 11 -9.98 18.62 19.64
N CYS A 12 -8.69 18.38 19.83
CA CYS A 12 -7.99 18.72 21.08
C CYS A 12 -8.07 20.21 21.39
N PHE A 13 -7.92 21.07 20.38
CA PHE A 13 -8.06 22.51 20.55
C PHE A 13 -9.50 22.90 20.92
N ALA A 14 -10.51 22.41 20.20
CA ALA A 14 -11.91 22.71 20.48
C ALA A 14 -12.34 22.28 21.89
N VAL A 15 -11.92 21.08 22.31
CA VAL A 15 -12.23 20.54 23.65
C VAL A 15 -11.54 21.38 24.74
N SER A 16 -10.24 21.69 24.59
CA SER A 16 -9.51 22.48 25.58
C SER A 16 -10.08 23.88 25.72
N PHE A 17 -10.38 24.54 24.61
CA PHE A 17 -10.99 25.87 24.62
C PHE A 17 -12.40 25.85 25.24
N GLY A 18 -13.24 24.92 24.84
CA GLY A 18 -14.60 24.79 25.35
C GLY A 18 -14.65 24.56 26.87
N VAL A 19 -13.81 23.64 27.38
CA VAL A 19 -13.73 23.35 28.81
C VAL A 19 -13.22 24.55 29.62
N THR A 20 -12.15 25.16 29.17
CA THR A 20 -11.56 26.30 29.90
C THR A 20 -12.42 27.57 29.85
N PHE A 21 -13.15 27.76 28.76
CA PHE A 21 -14.15 28.83 28.64
C PHE A 21 -15.33 28.60 29.59
N ALA A 22 -15.85 27.36 29.65
CA ALA A 22 -16.97 27.02 30.54
C ALA A 22 -16.62 27.13 32.03
N LEU A 23 -15.35 26.95 32.38
CA LEU A 23 -14.85 27.01 33.76
C LEU A 23 -14.26 28.40 34.12
N ASP A 24 -14.26 29.34 33.21
CA ASP A 24 -13.65 30.66 33.35
C ASP A 24 -12.14 30.62 33.74
N LEU A 25 -11.41 29.68 33.14
CA LEU A 25 -9.99 29.42 33.41
C LEU A 25 -9.13 29.55 32.14
N PRO A 26 -9.07 30.73 31.50
CA PRO A 26 -8.41 30.88 30.18
C PRO A 26 -6.90 30.56 30.22
N ASN A 27 -6.24 30.73 31.35
CA ASN A 27 -4.81 30.43 31.51
C ASN A 27 -4.50 28.91 31.42
N LEU A 28 -5.50 28.05 31.59
CA LEU A 28 -5.34 26.58 31.46
C LEU A 28 -5.57 26.06 30.04
N THR A 29 -6.00 26.87 29.08
CA THR A 29 -6.30 26.45 27.72
C THR A 29 -5.09 25.83 27.06
N LEU A 30 -3.93 26.48 27.09
CA LEU A 30 -2.71 25.97 26.47
C LEU A 30 -2.15 24.69 27.15
N PRO A 31 -2.02 24.65 28.50
CA PRO A 31 -1.59 23.39 29.15
C PRO A 31 -2.53 22.22 28.89
N LEU A 32 -3.84 22.43 28.93
CA LEU A 32 -4.82 21.37 28.64
C LEU A 32 -4.77 20.91 27.19
N PHE A 33 -4.64 21.84 26.25
CA PHE A 33 -4.44 21.51 24.84
C PHE A 33 -3.20 20.64 24.62
N LEU A 34 -2.05 21.01 25.19
CA LEU A 34 -0.81 20.26 25.07
C LEU A 34 -0.94 18.86 25.69
N LEU A 35 -1.59 18.74 26.84
CA LEU A 35 -1.82 17.44 27.48
C LEU A 35 -2.68 16.53 26.61
N LEU A 36 -3.79 17.04 26.08
CA LEU A 36 -4.67 16.30 25.18
C LEU A 36 -3.97 15.91 23.88
N LEU A 37 -3.19 16.81 23.32
CA LEU A 37 -2.42 16.56 22.10
C LEU A 37 -1.38 15.46 22.32
N ILE A 38 -0.62 15.50 23.41
CA ILE A 38 0.36 14.47 23.75
C ILE A 38 -0.36 13.11 23.95
N GLY A 39 -1.47 13.10 24.66
CA GLY A 39 -2.29 11.89 24.84
C GLY A 39 -2.81 11.33 23.51
N ALA A 40 -3.31 12.18 22.62
CA ALA A 40 -3.78 11.79 21.30
C ALA A 40 -2.64 11.23 20.42
N LEU A 41 -1.48 11.87 20.41
CA LEU A 41 -0.31 11.39 19.67
C LEU A 41 0.23 10.07 20.24
N ALA A 42 0.24 9.92 21.57
CA ALA A 42 0.60 8.66 22.22
C ALA A 42 -0.39 7.55 21.87
N TYR A 43 -1.68 7.83 21.87
CA TYR A 43 -2.71 6.89 21.48
C TYR A 43 -2.60 6.49 20.00
N LEU A 44 -2.32 7.44 19.10
CA LEU A 44 -2.11 7.13 17.68
C LEU A 44 -0.86 6.28 17.43
N LYS A 45 0.15 6.40 18.30
CA LYS A 45 1.40 5.65 18.17
C LYS A 45 1.37 4.29 18.88
N TYR A 46 0.77 4.23 20.06
CA TYR A 46 0.83 3.07 20.97
C TYR A 46 -0.57 2.48 21.26
N GLY A 47 -1.61 3.04 20.68
CA GLY A 47 -2.98 2.54 20.82
C GLY A 47 -3.14 1.10 20.31
N PRO A 48 -4.27 0.46 20.62
CA PRO A 48 -4.51 -0.91 20.21
C PRO A 48 -4.42 -1.03 18.68
N SER A 49 -3.52 -1.88 18.22
CA SER A 49 -3.41 -2.20 16.80
C SER A 49 -4.65 -3.00 16.38
N GLU A 50 -5.09 -2.81 15.15
CA GLU A 50 -6.12 -3.64 14.54
C GLU A 50 -5.65 -5.11 14.58
N LYS A 51 -6.46 -5.99 15.15
CA LYS A 51 -6.12 -7.42 15.26
C LYS A 51 -6.25 -8.14 13.92
N ASN A 52 -7.10 -7.62 13.04
CA ASN A 52 -7.32 -8.16 11.73
C ASN A 52 -6.50 -7.35 10.71
N ASN A 53 -5.65 -8.05 9.97
CA ASN A 53 -4.79 -7.45 8.96
C ASN A 53 -4.90 -8.29 7.68
N VAL A 54 -6.14 -8.52 7.26
CA VAL A 54 -6.46 -9.46 6.20
C VAL A 54 -6.17 -8.83 4.84
N ASN A 55 -6.71 -7.66 4.58
CA ASN A 55 -6.46 -6.96 3.32
C ASN A 55 -5.09 -6.26 3.31
N ALA A 56 -4.70 -5.60 4.40
CA ALA A 56 -3.49 -4.79 4.43
C ALA A 56 -2.19 -5.60 4.28
N ASN A 57 -2.18 -6.87 4.69
CA ASN A 57 -0.98 -7.70 4.59
C ASN A 57 -1.27 -9.10 4.02
N THR A 58 -2.24 -9.82 4.61
CA THR A 58 -2.49 -11.23 4.25
C THR A 58 -2.91 -11.40 2.79
N SER A 59 -3.64 -10.45 2.22
CA SER A 59 -4.05 -10.51 0.82
C SER A 59 -2.87 -10.53 -0.16
N GLY A 60 -1.84 -9.74 0.10
CA GLY A 60 -0.60 -9.73 -0.70
C GLY A 60 0.13 -11.07 -0.62
N VAL A 61 0.23 -11.63 0.59
CA VAL A 61 0.84 -12.96 0.80
C VAL A 61 0.04 -14.04 0.08
N ALA A 62 -1.28 -14.06 0.21
CA ALA A 62 -2.16 -15.03 -0.45
C ALA A 62 -2.05 -14.96 -1.98
N ALA A 63 -2.03 -13.74 -2.55
CA ALA A 63 -1.84 -13.55 -3.99
C ALA A 63 -0.48 -14.07 -4.48
N LEU A 64 0.59 -13.85 -3.73
CA LEU A 64 1.92 -14.36 -4.07
C LEU A 64 1.98 -15.89 -4.01
N LEU A 65 1.41 -16.52 -2.97
CA LEU A 65 1.36 -17.98 -2.85
C LEU A 65 0.56 -18.60 -4.00
N ARG A 66 -0.62 -18.04 -4.31
CA ARG A 66 -1.43 -18.50 -5.44
C ARG A 66 -0.72 -18.33 -6.79
N THR A 67 0.02 -17.24 -6.97
CA THR A 67 0.86 -17.03 -8.15
C THR A 67 1.97 -18.08 -8.23
N ALA A 68 2.62 -18.40 -7.10
CA ALA A 68 3.68 -19.40 -7.07
C ALA A 68 3.19 -20.81 -7.42
N GLU A 69 1.97 -21.17 -7.01
CA GLU A 69 1.33 -22.45 -7.39
C GLU A 69 1.04 -22.53 -8.88
N GLN A 70 0.57 -21.43 -9.48
CA GLN A 70 0.20 -21.37 -10.90
C GLN A 70 1.40 -21.20 -11.83
N LEU A 71 2.55 -20.77 -11.28
CA LEU A 71 3.73 -20.51 -12.10
C LEU A 71 4.33 -21.81 -12.62
N THR A 72 4.45 -21.92 -13.94
CA THR A 72 5.05 -23.09 -14.57
C THR A 72 6.54 -23.23 -14.22
N PRO A 73 7.08 -24.47 -14.20
CA PRO A 73 8.50 -24.70 -13.88
C PRO A 73 9.48 -23.88 -14.73
N ARG A 74 9.10 -23.57 -15.98
CA ARG A 74 9.93 -22.79 -16.91
C ARG A 74 10.28 -21.40 -16.37
N TYR A 75 9.37 -20.76 -15.63
CA TYR A 75 9.55 -19.37 -15.14
C TYR A 75 9.94 -19.31 -13.66
N ARG A 76 9.96 -20.43 -12.94
CA ARG A 76 10.23 -20.45 -11.49
C ARG A 76 11.61 -19.92 -11.12
N ASN A 77 12.61 -20.09 -11.97
CA ASN A 77 13.97 -19.66 -11.72
C ASN A 77 14.20 -18.16 -12.00
N ASP A 78 13.26 -17.51 -12.69
CA ASP A 78 13.36 -16.11 -13.09
C ASP A 78 12.54 -15.18 -12.16
N VAL A 79 11.72 -15.76 -11.27
CA VAL A 79 10.85 -15.05 -10.34
C VAL A 79 11.27 -15.33 -8.91
N CYS A 80 11.44 -14.26 -8.12
CA CYS A 80 11.74 -14.34 -6.70
C CYS A 80 10.55 -13.82 -5.90
N PHE A 81 9.98 -14.63 -5.01
CA PHE A 81 8.93 -14.23 -4.08
C PHE A 81 9.59 -13.77 -2.78
N LEU A 82 9.30 -12.51 -2.40
CA LEU A 82 9.86 -11.89 -1.21
C LEU A 82 8.75 -11.60 -0.20
N PHE A 83 8.89 -12.14 0.99
CA PHE A 83 8.05 -11.83 2.14
C PHE A 83 8.88 -10.98 3.10
N LEU A 84 8.51 -9.71 3.22
CA LEU A 84 9.27 -8.72 3.98
C LEU A 84 8.43 -8.23 5.17
N ASP A 85 9.11 -7.94 6.26
CA ASP A 85 8.51 -7.34 7.45
C ASP A 85 8.95 -5.89 7.62
N GLY A 86 8.26 -5.15 8.50
CA GLY A 86 8.60 -3.76 8.84
C GLY A 86 8.33 -2.75 7.73
N GLY A 87 7.35 -3.00 6.85
CA GLY A 87 6.94 -2.05 5.81
C GLY A 87 6.48 -0.71 6.39
N SER A 88 5.69 -0.73 7.47
CA SER A 88 5.27 0.46 8.22
C SER A 88 6.42 1.15 8.97
N ASP A 89 7.48 0.44 9.29
CA ASP A 89 8.70 0.95 9.94
C ASP A 89 9.73 1.38 8.89
N ASN A 90 9.39 2.42 8.14
CA ASN A 90 10.26 3.03 7.14
C ASN A 90 10.86 2.03 6.14
N MET A 91 10.10 1.02 5.75
CA MET A 91 10.50 -0.03 4.78
C MET A 91 11.75 -0.79 5.25
N ARG A 92 11.85 -1.10 6.54
CA ARG A 92 13.05 -1.70 7.14
C ARG A 92 13.43 -3.02 6.48
N GLY A 93 12.46 -3.90 6.23
CA GLY A 93 12.69 -5.18 5.55
C GLY A 93 13.21 -5.00 4.13
N ALA A 94 12.57 -4.17 3.33
CA ALA A 94 12.96 -3.90 1.95
C ALA A 94 14.34 -3.25 1.84
N LYS A 95 14.65 -2.30 2.72
CA LYS A 95 15.98 -1.68 2.81
C LYS A 95 17.05 -2.66 3.24
N GLY A 96 16.76 -3.53 4.22
CA GLY A 96 17.65 -4.60 4.67
C GLY A 96 17.96 -5.60 3.57
N PHE A 97 16.92 -6.06 2.86
CA PHE A 97 17.06 -6.94 1.71
C PHE A 97 17.96 -6.32 0.62
N ARG A 98 17.68 -5.09 0.23
CA ARG A 98 18.49 -4.38 -0.78
C ARG A 98 19.94 -4.20 -0.35
N LYS A 99 20.20 -3.97 0.95
CA LYS A 99 21.57 -3.86 1.48
C LYS A 99 22.31 -5.20 1.37
N ARG A 100 21.61 -6.31 1.62
CA ARG A 100 22.20 -7.66 1.54
C ARG A 100 22.36 -8.14 0.10
N TYR A 101 21.45 -7.73 -0.80
CA TYR A 101 21.45 -8.11 -2.22
C TYR A 101 21.43 -6.85 -3.11
N PRO A 102 22.58 -6.18 -3.30
CA PRO A 102 22.65 -4.91 -4.03
C PRO A 102 22.14 -4.98 -5.47
N SER A 103 22.31 -6.13 -6.14
CA SER A 103 21.83 -6.38 -7.50
C SER A 103 20.30 -6.30 -7.63
N ALA A 104 19.56 -6.59 -6.55
CA ALA A 104 18.11 -6.50 -6.53
C ALA A 104 17.60 -5.05 -6.65
N LYS A 105 18.45 -4.05 -6.39
CA LYS A 105 18.08 -2.63 -6.52
C LYS A 105 17.65 -2.25 -7.93
N GLU A 106 18.28 -2.83 -8.94
CA GLU A 106 18.04 -2.52 -10.35
C GLU A 106 16.99 -3.43 -11.00
N LYS A 107 16.55 -4.47 -10.29
CA LYS A 107 15.55 -5.41 -10.79
C LYS A 107 14.14 -4.82 -10.64
N PRO A 108 13.20 -5.18 -11.55
CA PRO A 108 11.79 -4.89 -11.34
C PRO A 108 11.26 -5.61 -10.11
N VAL A 109 10.53 -4.87 -9.28
CA VAL A 109 9.91 -5.39 -8.06
C VAL A 109 8.46 -4.93 -8.00
N LEU A 110 7.53 -5.88 -7.97
CA LEU A 110 6.12 -5.60 -7.73
C LEU A 110 5.85 -5.81 -6.24
N CYS A 111 5.36 -4.78 -5.59
CA CYS A 111 4.97 -4.81 -4.19
C CYS A 111 3.45 -4.90 -4.11
N LEU A 112 2.94 -6.00 -3.57
CA LEU A 112 1.53 -6.26 -3.41
C LEU A 112 1.13 -5.89 -1.98
N ASP A 113 0.27 -4.89 -1.86
CA ASP A 113 -0.21 -4.43 -0.56
C ASP A 113 -1.66 -3.97 -0.68
N CYS A 114 -2.52 -4.38 0.25
CA CYS A 114 -3.95 -4.09 0.23
C CYS A 114 -4.65 -4.51 -1.08
N VAL A 115 -4.37 -5.72 -1.57
CA VAL A 115 -4.86 -6.20 -2.87
C VAL A 115 -6.16 -7.00 -2.79
N GLY A 116 -6.64 -7.32 -1.59
CA GLY A 116 -7.77 -8.21 -1.38
C GLY A 116 -9.14 -7.54 -1.35
N SER A 117 -9.24 -6.22 -1.30
CA SER A 117 -10.53 -5.52 -1.21
C SER A 117 -10.55 -4.24 -2.00
N GLY A 118 -11.43 -4.15 -2.99
CA GLY A 118 -11.59 -2.98 -3.85
C GLY A 118 -12.20 -3.36 -5.19
N ASP A 119 -12.73 -2.35 -5.88
CA ASP A 119 -13.42 -2.53 -7.17
C ASP A 119 -12.48 -2.33 -8.36
N GLU A 120 -11.34 -1.70 -8.13
CA GLU A 120 -10.31 -1.44 -9.15
C GLU A 120 -8.95 -1.91 -8.64
N LEU A 121 -8.18 -2.56 -9.50
CA LEU A 121 -6.78 -2.87 -9.25
C LEU A 121 -5.93 -1.71 -9.77
N LEU A 122 -5.17 -1.09 -8.89
CA LEU A 122 -4.31 0.06 -9.21
C LEU A 122 -2.85 -0.39 -9.24
N ILE A 123 -2.20 -0.19 -10.38
CA ILE A 123 -0.78 -0.48 -10.58
C ILE A 123 -0.02 0.83 -10.72
N LEU A 124 0.87 1.11 -9.78
CA LEU A 124 1.57 2.38 -9.66
C LEU A 124 3.09 2.19 -9.84
N PRO A 125 3.61 2.41 -11.06
CA PRO A 125 5.05 2.35 -11.29
C PRO A 125 5.75 3.52 -10.60
N GLY A 126 6.80 3.18 -9.87
CA GLY A 126 7.69 4.16 -9.26
C GLY A 126 8.51 4.92 -10.30
N LYS A 127 9.22 5.96 -9.84
CA LYS A 127 9.96 6.88 -10.72
C LYS A 127 10.87 6.19 -11.75
N GLY A 128 11.60 5.15 -11.34
CA GLY A 128 12.49 4.41 -12.25
C GLY A 128 11.76 3.42 -13.15
N ALA A 129 10.70 2.76 -12.64
CA ALA A 129 9.90 1.82 -13.41
C ALA A 129 9.18 2.48 -14.60
N ARG A 130 8.83 3.78 -14.50
CA ARG A 130 8.18 4.54 -15.57
C ARG A 130 9.05 4.69 -16.84
N TRP A 131 10.35 4.60 -16.68
CA TRP A 131 11.28 4.67 -17.80
C TRP A 131 11.61 3.31 -18.44
N ASN A 132 11.06 2.24 -17.86
CA ASN A 132 11.19 0.89 -18.41
C ASN A 132 9.96 0.53 -19.25
N GLY A 133 9.98 0.88 -20.53
CA GLY A 133 8.88 0.64 -21.46
C GLY A 133 8.54 -0.85 -21.58
N GLU A 134 9.54 -1.73 -21.64
CA GLU A 134 9.31 -3.18 -21.71
C GLU A 134 8.54 -3.71 -20.49
N LEU A 135 8.86 -3.21 -19.29
CA LEU A 135 8.13 -3.57 -18.07
C LEU A 135 6.69 -3.06 -18.12
N LEU A 136 6.49 -1.83 -18.57
CA LEU A 136 5.17 -1.22 -18.65
C LEU A 136 4.28 -1.93 -19.68
N ASP A 137 4.82 -2.27 -20.83
CA ASP A 137 4.10 -3.00 -21.88
C ASP A 137 3.74 -4.42 -21.42
N ALA A 138 4.66 -5.10 -20.73
CA ALA A 138 4.40 -6.39 -20.13
C ALA A 138 3.32 -6.34 -19.04
N ILE A 139 3.33 -5.31 -18.19
CA ILE A 139 2.27 -5.08 -17.19
C ILE A 139 0.93 -4.85 -17.88
N ASN A 140 0.87 -3.93 -18.85
CA ASN A 140 -0.36 -3.61 -19.55
C ASN A 140 -0.97 -4.85 -20.23
N SER A 141 -0.17 -5.59 -21.00
CA SER A 141 -0.63 -6.79 -21.69
C SER A 141 -1.06 -7.92 -20.73
N SER A 142 -0.45 -8.00 -19.55
CA SER A 142 -0.75 -9.05 -18.57
C SER A 142 -2.09 -8.84 -17.87
N PHE A 143 -2.56 -7.59 -17.78
CA PHE A 143 -3.80 -7.21 -17.09
C PHE A 143 -4.88 -6.65 -18.04
N GLU A 144 -4.70 -6.76 -19.36
CA GLU A 144 -5.49 -6.10 -20.38
C GLU A 144 -6.98 -6.46 -20.40
N ASN A 145 -7.37 -7.64 -20.05
CA ASN A 145 -8.76 -8.12 -20.19
C ASN A 145 -9.39 -8.47 -18.83
N SER A 146 -9.13 -7.67 -17.81
CA SER A 146 -9.83 -7.90 -16.57
C SER A 146 -11.19 -7.22 -16.57
N GLU A 147 -12.26 -7.94 -16.20
CA GLU A 147 -13.60 -7.38 -16.01
C GLU A 147 -13.60 -6.30 -14.91
N ARG A 148 -12.70 -6.41 -13.95
CA ARG A 148 -12.42 -5.37 -12.97
C ARG A 148 -11.35 -4.43 -13.55
N LYS A 149 -11.71 -3.18 -13.70
CA LYS A 149 -10.87 -2.15 -14.32
C LYS A 149 -9.49 -2.10 -13.67
N THR A 150 -8.50 -2.60 -14.39
CA THR A 150 -7.11 -2.39 -14.06
C THR A 150 -6.76 -0.96 -14.45
N CYS A 151 -6.68 -0.10 -13.47
CA CYS A 151 -6.22 1.27 -13.69
C CYS A 151 -4.70 1.30 -13.62
N TYR A 152 -4.08 1.32 -14.79
CA TYR A 152 -2.73 1.79 -14.93
C TYR A 152 -2.76 3.31 -14.99
N ASP A 153 -2.61 3.95 -13.84
CA ASP A 153 -2.53 5.40 -13.82
C ASP A 153 -1.12 5.82 -14.23
N LYS A 154 -1.00 6.42 -15.40
CA LYS A 154 0.13 7.28 -15.75
C LYS A 154 0.01 8.54 -14.89
N VAL A 155 0.06 8.31 -13.61
CA VAL A 155 0.17 9.25 -12.53
C VAL A 155 -0.12 10.70 -12.87
N ASP A 156 -1.28 11.12 -12.60
CA ASP A 156 -1.48 12.42 -12.00
C ASP A 156 -0.69 12.40 -10.68
N GLY A 157 0.27 13.28 -10.50
CA GLY A 157 1.29 13.22 -9.45
C GLY A 157 0.79 13.31 -7.99
N LEU A 158 -0.49 13.10 -7.77
CA LEU A 158 -1.18 13.17 -6.49
C LEU A 158 -1.37 11.80 -5.82
N VAL A 159 -1.20 10.68 -6.52
CA VAL A 159 -1.34 9.35 -5.90
C VAL A 159 0.00 8.90 -5.34
N HIS A 160 0.15 9.05 -4.05
CA HIS A 160 1.32 8.59 -3.31
C HIS A 160 0.98 7.32 -2.53
N PHE A 161 1.54 6.19 -2.94
CA PHE A 161 1.45 4.95 -2.18
C PHE A 161 2.76 4.72 -1.40
N PRO A 162 2.74 4.84 -0.07
CA PRO A 162 3.93 4.69 0.76
C PRO A 162 4.22 3.20 1.04
N GLY A 163 4.67 2.46 0.04
CA GLY A 163 4.98 1.03 0.19
C GLY A 163 6.45 0.70 -0.05
N ASP A 164 6.79 -0.57 0.14
CA ASP A 164 8.14 -1.12 0.04
C ASP A 164 8.76 -0.99 -1.36
N GLN A 165 7.94 -0.82 -2.41
CA GLN A 165 8.40 -0.58 -3.78
C GLN A 165 9.36 0.62 -3.88
N ARG A 166 9.24 1.60 -2.98
CA ARG A 166 10.11 2.79 -2.98
C ARG A 166 11.56 2.49 -2.61
N ALA A 167 11.80 1.34 -2.02
CA ALA A 167 13.17 0.89 -1.75
C ALA A 167 13.92 0.45 -3.02
N PHE A 168 13.20 0.15 -4.11
CA PHE A 168 13.76 -0.36 -5.35
C PHE A 168 13.65 0.68 -6.48
N LYS A 169 14.64 0.72 -7.36
CA LYS A 169 14.67 1.69 -8.46
C LYS A 169 13.52 1.46 -9.44
N GLN A 170 13.23 0.19 -9.76
CA GLN A 170 12.15 -0.21 -10.63
C GLN A 170 10.98 -0.84 -9.83
N GLY A 171 10.66 -0.23 -8.69
CA GLY A 171 9.56 -0.68 -7.85
C GLY A 171 8.21 -0.25 -8.43
N VAL A 172 7.24 -1.16 -8.38
CA VAL A 172 5.84 -0.96 -8.79
C VAL A 172 4.96 -1.35 -7.61
N ALA A 173 4.07 -0.46 -7.19
CA ALA A 173 3.05 -0.79 -6.20
C ALA A 173 1.80 -1.34 -6.89
N VAL A 174 1.22 -2.37 -6.28
CA VAL A 174 -0.06 -2.94 -6.70
C VAL A 174 -0.99 -2.96 -5.50
N CYS A 175 -2.15 -2.34 -5.62
CA CYS A 175 -3.16 -2.30 -4.57
C CYS A 175 -4.57 -2.34 -5.18
N ALA A 176 -5.54 -2.82 -4.42
CA ALA A 176 -6.94 -2.70 -4.77
C ALA A 176 -7.52 -1.43 -4.15
N VAL A 177 -8.34 -0.72 -4.90
CA VAL A 177 -8.95 0.54 -4.47
C VAL A 177 -10.44 0.57 -4.79
N ARG A 178 -11.18 1.33 -3.99
CA ARG A 178 -12.56 1.66 -4.26
C ARG A 178 -12.65 3.10 -4.75
N ARG A 179 -13.40 3.29 -5.81
CA ARG A 179 -13.69 4.63 -6.32
C ARG A 179 -14.92 5.19 -5.62
N VAL A 180 -14.73 6.32 -4.94
CA VAL A 180 -15.84 7.07 -4.32
C VAL A 180 -16.12 8.29 -5.18
N PRO A 181 -17.33 8.41 -5.78
CA PRO A 181 -17.69 9.56 -6.60
C PRO A 181 -17.48 10.87 -5.83
N GLY A 182 -16.82 11.84 -6.45
CA GLY A 182 -16.52 13.14 -5.85
C GLY A 182 -15.33 13.19 -4.90
N PHE A 183 -14.83 12.05 -4.43
CA PHE A 183 -13.72 11.98 -3.46
C PHE A 183 -12.47 11.29 -3.99
N GLY A 184 -12.54 10.58 -5.10
CA GLY A 184 -11.38 9.90 -5.70
C GLY A 184 -11.29 8.41 -5.36
N ARG A 185 -10.07 7.87 -5.40
CA ARG A 185 -9.78 6.45 -5.14
C ARG A 185 -9.19 6.28 -3.75
N PHE A 186 -9.71 5.32 -3.01
CA PHE A 186 -9.24 5.01 -1.67
C PHE A 186 -8.91 3.52 -1.55
N ILE A 187 -7.80 3.21 -0.90
CA ILE A 187 -7.54 1.88 -0.40
C ILE A 187 -8.61 1.60 0.65
N CYS A 188 -9.24 0.44 0.56
CA CYS A 188 -10.32 0.05 1.44
C CYS A 188 -9.84 -0.37 2.83
N PRO A 189 -9.83 0.50 3.81
CA PRO A 189 -9.73 0.13 5.19
C PRO A 189 -10.84 0.80 5.97
N THR A 190 -12.05 0.68 5.54
CA THR A 190 -13.15 1.25 6.31
C THR A 190 -13.89 0.12 6.98
N GLY A 191 -13.71 0.00 8.25
CA GLY A 191 -14.31 -1.01 9.06
C GLY A 191 -13.32 -2.13 9.42
N LYS A 192 -13.84 -3.30 9.72
CA LYS A 192 -13.04 -4.47 10.06
C LYS A 192 -12.31 -4.96 8.81
N ASP A 193 -10.99 -5.02 8.88
CA ASP A 193 -10.14 -5.62 7.86
C ASP A 193 -10.21 -7.15 7.97
N ASP A 194 -11.37 -7.71 7.64
CA ASP A 194 -11.70 -9.12 7.85
C ASP A 194 -12.09 -9.87 6.55
N ARG A 195 -12.02 -9.21 5.39
CA ARG A 195 -12.49 -9.78 4.13
C ARG A 195 -11.46 -9.68 3.02
N ILE A 196 -11.35 -10.77 2.27
CA ILE A 196 -10.63 -10.83 1.00
C ILE A 196 -11.65 -11.18 -0.07
N ASP A 197 -11.52 -10.53 -1.21
CA ASP A 197 -12.25 -10.84 -2.43
C ASP A 197 -11.42 -11.83 -3.26
N ASP A 198 -11.91 -13.04 -3.41
CA ASP A 198 -11.23 -14.08 -4.16
C ASP A 198 -11.07 -13.74 -5.64
N GLU A 199 -11.98 -12.96 -6.21
CA GLU A 199 -11.85 -12.48 -7.59
C GLU A 199 -10.63 -11.58 -7.77
N ASN A 200 -10.35 -10.68 -6.80
CA ASN A 200 -9.15 -9.85 -6.84
C ASN A 200 -7.89 -10.70 -6.80
N LEU A 201 -7.86 -11.73 -5.94
CA LEU A 201 -6.71 -12.62 -5.84
C LEU A 201 -6.52 -13.45 -7.12
N GLU A 202 -7.61 -13.95 -7.71
CA GLU A 202 -7.58 -14.71 -8.95
C GLU A 202 -7.09 -13.87 -10.12
N LEU A 203 -7.65 -12.68 -10.29
CA LEU A 203 -7.26 -11.73 -11.32
C LEU A 203 -5.78 -11.37 -11.19
N LEU A 204 -5.35 -11.08 -9.96
CA LEU A 204 -3.98 -10.69 -9.68
C LEU A 204 -3.01 -11.85 -9.94
N SER A 205 -3.30 -13.06 -9.46
CA SER A 205 -2.43 -14.22 -9.67
C SER A 205 -2.30 -14.58 -11.15
N ARG A 206 -3.40 -14.57 -11.91
CA ARG A 206 -3.35 -14.78 -13.37
C ARG A 206 -2.55 -13.71 -14.09
N GLY A 207 -2.73 -12.44 -13.73
CA GLY A 207 -1.96 -11.34 -14.28
C GLY A 207 -0.46 -11.46 -13.99
N LEU A 208 -0.10 -11.82 -12.77
CA LEU A 208 1.31 -12.01 -12.37
C LEU A 208 1.96 -13.19 -13.10
N VAL A 209 1.24 -14.31 -13.31
CA VAL A 209 1.74 -15.44 -14.11
C VAL A 209 1.98 -15.03 -15.56
N LYS A 210 1.04 -14.28 -16.18
CA LYS A 210 1.21 -13.73 -17.52
C LYS A 210 2.40 -12.78 -17.59
N LEU A 211 2.56 -11.92 -16.59
CA LEU A 211 3.67 -10.99 -16.51
C LEU A 211 5.02 -11.72 -16.43
N ALA A 212 5.11 -12.77 -15.62
CA ALA A 212 6.33 -13.59 -15.54
C ALA A 212 6.68 -14.26 -16.86
N ALA A 213 5.68 -14.58 -17.68
CA ALA A 213 5.88 -15.14 -19.02
C ALA A 213 6.24 -14.05 -20.07
N ALA A 214 5.63 -12.88 -19.98
CA ALA A 214 5.80 -11.78 -20.93
C ALA A 214 7.10 -11.01 -20.72
N TYR A 215 7.47 -10.79 -19.44
CA TYR A 215 8.66 -10.03 -19.08
C TYR A 215 9.84 -10.96 -18.82
N GLN A 216 10.70 -11.12 -19.82
CA GLN A 216 11.96 -11.84 -19.68
C GLN A 216 13.09 -10.83 -19.57
N ILE A 217 13.83 -10.89 -18.45
CA ILE A 217 15.04 -10.10 -18.31
C ILE A 217 16.04 -10.60 -19.35
N LYS A 218 16.38 -9.76 -20.30
CA LYS A 218 17.48 -10.05 -21.24
C LYS A 218 18.74 -10.29 -20.40
N LYS A 219 19.29 -11.50 -20.50
CA LYS A 219 20.56 -11.86 -19.86
C LYS A 219 21.72 -11.21 -20.58
#